data_db53afb38675acf7a95ecb5cef966a1d
#
_entry.id   db53afb38675acf7a95ecb5cef966a1d
#
_cell.length_a   1.000
_cell.length_b   1.000
_cell.length_c   1.000
_cell.angle_alpha   90.00
_cell.angle_beta   90.00
_cell.angle_gamma   90.00
#
_symmetry.space_group_name_H-M   'P 1'
#
loop_
_entity.id
_entity.type
_entity.pdbx_description
1 polymer ?
#
loop_
_entity_poly.entity_id
_entity_poly.type
_entity_poly.pdbx_seq_one_letter_code
_entity_poly.pdbx_strand_id
1 'polypeptide(L)'
;MSIIISRNNKNAQRLNKQEFVLEQDIQQYIYDNPDTIPIYEVDSDIRLFVAAREFQTNSGPIDALAFDQKGNIYVVETKLFRNPDKRTVVAQALDYGASLWRHSTDFEAFIEQLNRHTSKQFDKNFRESFADFFGMEDVTDVLVAIADNLNSGNIKFVVLMDKLHNRLKDLIVYINQNSHFDIYAVEVEYYKYDDFEIIIPKLYGAEVKKEVISKKSSGNSYSYYNADKQAFLDDIKKHDELLSETAISAIFDILTIFEKISERYNAKLEYFKSERANRFLANIKDIDNKWIISEYSTGEIWAARQDSEEYSEVMAYTRRVLNRLIDEKLFSKTEKNLSATQWAVMLNNSKKDMFMDKQITRFIEILNEEIK
;
A
#
# COMPACT_ATOMS: atom_id res chain seq x y z
N MET A 1 30.69 9.05 -8.74
CA MET A 1 30.99 7.92 -9.68
C MET A 1 31.56 8.54 -10.95
N SER A 2 32.47 7.84 -11.69
CA SER A 2 32.94 8.33 -13.00
C SER A 2 32.23 7.56 -14.08
N ILE A 3 31.67 8.27 -15.07
CA ILE A 3 31.08 7.63 -16.27
C ILE A 3 32.12 7.63 -17.37
N ILE A 4 32.29 6.50 -18.01
CA ILE A 4 33.13 6.34 -19.21
C ILE A 4 32.22 5.89 -20.34
N ILE A 5 32.18 6.66 -21.41
CA ILE A 5 31.48 6.29 -22.63
C ILE A 5 32.48 5.90 -23.71
N SER A 6 32.13 4.94 -24.52
CA SER A 6 32.93 4.54 -25.67
C SER A 6 32.03 4.21 -26.86
N ARG A 7 32.54 4.40 -28.07
CA ARG A 7 31.83 4.01 -29.29
C ARG A 7 32.54 2.76 -29.87
N ASN A 8 31.80 1.66 -29.98
CA ASN A 8 32.29 0.40 -30.50
C ASN A 8 33.60 -0.07 -29.81
N ASN A 9 33.65 0.01 -28.47
CA ASN A 9 34.81 -0.34 -27.63
C ASN A 9 36.08 0.50 -27.91
N LYS A 10 35.95 1.62 -28.59
CA LYS A 10 37.05 2.54 -28.90
C LYS A 10 36.75 3.94 -28.45
N ASN A 11 37.79 4.79 -28.36
CA ASN A 11 37.65 6.21 -28.02
C ASN A 11 36.91 6.47 -26.71
N ALA A 12 37.29 5.71 -25.67
CA ALA A 12 36.70 5.90 -24.37
C ALA A 12 36.95 7.30 -23.81
N GLN A 13 35.90 7.98 -23.39
CA GLN A 13 35.96 9.32 -22.77
C GLN A 13 35.34 9.28 -21.39
N ARG A 14 35.97 9.99 -20.46
CA ARG A 14 35.45 10.16 -19.11
C ARG A 14 34.56 11.41 -19.06
N LEU A 15 33.32 11.25 -18.61
CA LEU A 15 32.42 12.36 -18.40
C LEU A 15 32.58 12.94 -17.00
N ASN A 16 32.55 14.26 -16.90
CA ASN A 16 32.51 14.96 -15.64
C ASN A 16 31.05 15.22 -15.25
N LYS A 17 30.77 15.08 -13.94
CA LYS A 17 29.47 15.43 -13.40
C LYS A 17 29.22 16.95 -13.63
N GLN A 18 28.02 17.25 -14.08
CA GLN A 18 27.51 18.62 -14.21
C GLN A 18 26.64 18.96 -12.99
N GLU A 19 26.36 20.23 -12.80
CA GLU A 19 25.47 20.70 -11.76
C GLU A 19 24.22 21.32 -12.38
N PHE A 20 23.07 21.10 -11.75
CA PHE A 20 21.87 21.86 -12.08
C PHE A 20 22.04 23.31 -11.63
N VAL A 21 21.65 24.25 -12.49
CA VAL A 21 21.81 25.69 -12.18
C VAL A 21 20.67 26.18 -11.31
N LEU A 22 19.44 25.74 -11.56
CA LEU A 22 18.24 26.16 -10.84
C LEU A 22 17.45 24.93 -10.35
N GLU A 23 16.70 25.07 -9.27
CA GLU A 23 15.76 24.04 -8.81
C GLU A 23 14.68 23.78 -9.86
N GLN A 24 14.27 24.84 -10.59
CA GLN A 24 13.31 24.73 -11.69
C GLN A 24 13.79 23.81 -12.83
N ASP A 25 15.10 23.70 -13.05
CA ASP A 25 15.64 22.81 -14.09
C ASP A 25 15.39 21.35 -13.73
N ILE A 26 15.57 20.99 -12.43
CA ILE A 26 15.26 19.66 -11.93
C ILE A 26 13.75 19.40 -11.98
N GLN A 27 12.94 20.35 -11.54
CA GLN A 27 11.48 20.23 -11.56
C GLN A 27 10.96 20.01 -12.97
N GLN A 28 11.45 20.78 -13.95
CA GLN A 28 11.05 20.61 -15.34
C GLN A 28 11.50 19.24 -15.87
N TYR A 29 12.74 18.84 -15.54
CA TYR A 29 13.27 17.57 -16.02
C TYR A 29 12.45 16.36 -15.53
N ILE A 30 12.09 16.30 -14.24
CA ILE A 30 11.28 15.20 -13.72
C ILE A 30 9.85 15.21 -14.24
N TYR A 31 9.33 16.38 -14.56
CA TYR A 31 8.01 16.53 -15.12
C TYR A 31 7.93 15.97 -16.55
N ASP A 32 8.95 16.24 -17.36
CA ASP A 32 9.06 15.74 -18.72
C ASP A 32 9.55 14.28 -18.76
N ASN A 33 10.23 13.82 -17.71
CA ASN A 33 10.87 12.50 -17.62
C ASN A 33 10.59 11.84 -16.25
N PRO A 34 9.36 11.35 -16.00
CA PRO A 34 8.95 10.80 -14.68
C PRO A 34 9.79 9.61 -14.19
N ASP A 35 10.36 8.82 -15.09
CA ASP A 35 11.23 7.69 -14.77
C ASP A 35 12.56 8.13 -14.09
N THR A 36 12.84 9.42 -14.02
CA THR A 36 13.91 9.99 -13.19
C THR A 36 13.66 9.78 -11.69
N ILE A 37 12.41 9.56 -11.29
CA ILE A 37 12.05 9.16 -9.94
C ILE A 37 11.95 7.62 -9.93
N PRO A 38 12.99 6.89 -9.46
CA PRO A 38 13.15 5.47 -9.70
C PRO A 38 12.31 4.63 -8.71
N ILE A 39 11.00 4.87 -8.60
CA ILE A 39 10.09 4.08 -7.77
C ILE A 39 9.96 2.63 -8.27
N TYR A 40 10.26 2.39 -9.56
CA TYR A 40 10.37 1.03 -10.12
C TYR A 40 11.46 0.18 -9.43
N GLU A 41 12.41 0.77 -8.69
CA GLU A 41 13.36 0.02 -7.85
C GLU A 41 12.71 -0.54 -6.58
N VAL A 42 11.58 0.04 -6.14
CA VAL A 42 10.76 -0.46 -5.00
C VAL A 42 9.83 -1.57 -5.47
N ASP A 43 9.10 -1.31 -6.55
CA ASP A 43 8.16 -2.22 -7.18
C ASP A 43 8.28 -2.02 -8.70
N SER A 44 8.77 -3.04 -9.41
CA SER A 44 9.09 -2.98 -10.85
C SER A 44 7.89 -2.62 -11.74
N ASP A 45 6.69 -2.88 -11.25
CA ASP A 45 5.46 -2.65 -11.99
C ASP A 45 4.95 -1.21 -11.84
N ILE A 46 5.51 -0.43 -10.91
CA ILE A 46 5.08 0.95 -10.68
C ILE A 46 5.73 1.92 -11.66
N ARG A 47 4.89 2.71 -12.30
CA ARG A 47 5.26 3.91 -13.06
C ARG A 47 4.61 5.13 -12.43
N LEU A 48 5.23 6.30 -12.56
CA LEU A 48 4.66 7.56 -12.06
C LEU A 48 4.12 8.42 -13.21
N PHE A 49 2.88 8.84 -13.09
CA PHE A 49 2.30 9.91 -13.88
C PHE A 49 2.41 11.22 -13.11
N VAL A 50 3.26 12.13 -13.53
CA VAL A 50 3.38 13.47 -12.95
C VAL A 50 2.29 14.35 -13.53
N ALA A 51 1.21 14.52 -12.79
CA ALA A 51 -0.01 15.19 -13.24
C ALA A 51 0.07 16.72 -13.12
N ALA A 52 0.84 17.22 -12.17
CA ALA A 52 0.94 18.65 -11.94
C ALA A 52 2.34 19.06 -11.48
N ARG A 53 2.76 20.24 -11.89
CA ARG A 53 3.92 20.96 -11.39
C ARG A 53 3.44 22.24 -10.70
N GLU A 54 4.07 22.61 -9.59
CA GLU A 54 3.66 23.76 -8.78
C GLU A 54 2.16 23.71 -8.40
N PHE A 55 1.72 22.54 -7.94
CA PHE A 55 0.35 22.33 -7.52
C PHE A 55 0.05 23.13 -6.26
N GLN A 56 -0.88 24.09 -6.35
CA GLN A 56 -1.14 25.04 -5.28
C GLN A 56 -1.84 24.38 -4.09
N THR A 57 -1.31 24.61 -2.90
CA THR A 57 -1.91 24.24 -1.62
C THR A 57 -1.90 25.43 -0.67
N ASN A 58 -2.57 25.31 0.48
CA ASN A 58 -2.53 26.36 1.51
C ASN A 58 -1.16 26.51 2.17
N SER A 59 -0.31 25.51 2.08
CA SER A 59 1.08 25.55 2.57
C SER A 59 2.10 26.01 1.52
N GLY A 60 1.62 26.28 0.30
CA GLY A 60 2.45 26.65 -0.84
C GLY A 60 2.35 25.69 -2.01
N PRO A 61 3.09 25.94 -3.11
CA PRO A 61 3.08 25.08 -4.27
C PRO A 61 3.92 23.82 -4.05
N ILE A 62 3.36 22.66 -4.38
CA ILE A 62 4.08 21.37 -4.44
C ILE A 62 4.87 21.35 -5.74
N ASP A 63 6.17 21.05 -5.70
CA ASP A 63 7.04 21.04 -6.88
C ASP A 63 6.54 20.09 -7.97
N ALA A 64 6.17 18.85 -7.59
CA ALA A 64 5.45 17.94 -8.47
C ALA A 64 4.49 17.05 -7.69
N LEU A 65 3.30 16.84 -8.24
CA LEU A 65 2.29 15.91 -7.73
C LEU A 65 2.12 14.78 -8.74
N ALA A 66 2.40 13.55 -8.29
CA ALA A 66 2.38 12.38 -9.13
C ALA A 66 1.49 11.27 -8.57
N PHE A 67 1.11 10.35 -9.44
CA PHE A 67 0.25 9.21 -9.13
C PHE A 67 0.79 7.96 -9.80
N ASP A 68 0.57 6.80 -9.20
CA ASP A 68 0.79 5.52 -9.85
C ASP A 68 -0.51 4.87 -10.30
N GLN A 69 -0.42 3.78 -11.04
CA GLN A 69 -1.57 3.03 -11.55
C GLN A 69 -2.43 2.37 -10.47
N LYS A 70 -1.97 2.34 -9.21
CA LYS A 70 -2.71 1.82 -8.05
C LYS A 70 -3.43 2.94 -7.27
N GLY A 71 -3.35 4.19 -7.73
CA GLY A 71 -3.94 5.36 -7.09
C GLY A 71 -3.16 5.88 -5.87
N ASN A 72 -1.89 5.47 -5.69
CA ASN A 72 -1.04 6.10 -4.69
C ASN A 72 -0.66 7.52 -5.11
N ILE A 73 -0.58 8.41 -4.12
CA ILE A 73 -0.27 9.83 -4.30
C ILE A 73 1.18 10.07 -3.87
N TYR A 74 1.94 10.77 -4.72
CA TYR A 74 3.33 11.13 -4.45
C TYR A 74 3.49 12.64 -4.46
N VAL A 75 3.89 13.19 -3.31
CA VAL A 75 4.33 14.59 -3.17
C VAL A 75 5.82 14.63 -3.38
N VAL A 76 6.27 15.31 -4.42
CA VAL A 76 7.68 15.44 -4.77
C VAL A 76 8.14 16.84 -4.44
N GLU A 77 9.18 16.94 -3.62
CA GLU A 77 9.87 18.19 -3.28
C GLU A 77 11.30 18.12 -3.79
N THR A 78 11.73 19.15 -4.49
CA THR A 78 13.07 19.26 -5.09
C THR A 78 13.92 20.27 -4.35
N LYS A 79 15.22 20.00 -4.18
CA LYS A 79 16.13 20.93 -3.55
C LYS A 79 17.56 20.80 -4.08
N LEU A 80 18.20 21.90 -4.36
CA LEU A 80 19.64 21.88 -4.63
C LEU A 80 20.44 21.79 -3.34
N PHE A 81 21.47 20.95 -3.34
CA PHE A 81 22.38 20.78 -2.21
C PHE A 81 22.98 22.11 -1.72
N ARG A 82 23.27 23.05 -2.61
CA ARG A 82 23.78 24.38 -2.29
C ARG A 82 22.78 25.30 -1.60
N ASN A 83 21.46 24.97 -1.66
CA ASN A 83 20.44 25.76 -1.00
C ASN A 83 20.63 25.69 0.53
N PRO A 84 20.67 26.84 1.25
CA PRO A 84 20.84 26.84 2.70
C PRO A 84 19.69 26.13 3.43
N ASP A 85 18.48 26.16 2.89
CA ASP A 85 17.26 25.62 3.51
C ASP A 85 17.04 24.12 3.24
N LYS A 86 18.03 23.44 2.67
CA LYS A 86 17.96 22.00 2.36
C LYS A 86 17.60 21.09 3.54
N ARG A 87 17.75 21.59 4.79
CA ARG A 87 17.38 20.81 5.99
C ARG A 87 15.88 20.76 6.23
N THR A 88 15.12 21.69 5.64
CA THR A 88 13.68 21.81 5.82
C THR A 88 12.89 21.01 4.76
N VAL A 89 13.56 20.45 3.76
CA VAL A 89 12.90 19.78 2.62
C VAL A 89 11.92 18.68 3.03
N VAL A 90 12.24 17.87 4.05
CA VAL A 90 11.33 16.83 4.57
C VAL A 90 10.13 17.47 5.27
N ALA A 91 10.37 18.53 6.05
CA ALA A 91 9.30 19.25 6.73
C ALA A 91 8.35 19.92 5.72
N GLN A 92 8.91 20.50 4.64
CA GLN A 92 8.10 21.07 3.55
C GLN A 92 7.24 20.00 2.86
N ALA A 93 7.83 18.87 2.50
CA ALA A 93 7.09 17.77 1.88
C ALA A 93 5.94 17.29 2.78
N LEU A 94 6.20 17.11 4.09
CA LEU A 94 5.17 16.70 5.06
C LEU A 94 4.08 17.78 5.25
N ASP A 95 4.43 19.06 5.23
CA ASP A 95 3.48 20.17 5.34
C ASP A 95 2.53 20.22 4.11
N TYR A 96 3.07 19.96 2.92
CA TYR A 96 2.25 19.82 1.71
C TYR A 96 1.30 18.62 1.80
N GLY A 97 1.78 17.47 2.28
CA GLY A 97 0.93 16.30 2.51
C GLY A 97 -0.19 16.58 3.52
N ALA A 98 0.13 17.27 4.62
CA ALA A 98 -0.86 17.69 5.61
C ALA A 98 -1.89 18.65 5.02
N SER A 99 -1.45 19.58 4.15
CA SER A 99 -2.34 20.49 3.45
C SER A 99 -3.27 19.76 2.48
N LEU A 100 -2.76 18.82 1.69
CA LEU A 100 -3.58 17.98 0.81
C LEU A 100 -4.62 17.19 1.61
N TRP A 101 -4.20 16.50 2.67
CA TRP A 101 -5.09 15.73 3.53
C TRP A 101 -6.18 16.58 4.17
N ARG A 102 -5.84 17.76 4.68
CA ARG A 102 -6.80 18.65 5.35
C ARG A 102 -7.88 19.18 4.41
N HIS A 103 -7.56 19.31 3.13
CA HIS A 103 -8.48 19.80 2.09
C HIS A 103 -9.08 18.67 1.23
N SER A 104 -8.90 17.43 1.61
CA SER A 104 -9.42 16.24 0.93
C SER A 104 -10.95 16.11 0.91
N THR A 105 -11.65 16.93 1.70
CA THR A 105 -13.13 16.88 1.83
C THR A 105 -13.87 17.23 0.54
N ASP A 106 -13.21 17.89 -0.41
CA ASP A 106 -13.75 18.22 -1.73
C ASP A 106 -12.88 17.61 -2.84
N PHE A 107 -13.13 16.32 -3.09
CA PHE A 107 -12.40 15.56 -4.11
C PHE A 107 -12.63 16.11 -5.52
N GLU A 108 -13.83 16.61 -5.80
CA GLU A 108 -14.14 17.19 -7.12
C GLU A 108 -13.32 18.46 -7.38
N ALA A 109 -13.17 19.33 -6.38
CA ALA A 109 -12.32 20.51 -6.50
C ALA A 109 -10.84 20.14 -6.68
N PHE A 110 -10.38 19.05 -6.02
CA PHE A 110 -9.04 18.51 -6.23
C PHE A 110 -8.82 18.03 -7.67
N ILE A 111 -9.76 17.23 -8.21
CA ILE A 111 -9.71 16.75 -9.60
C ILE A 111 -9.81 17.93 -10.58
N GLU A 112 -10.62 18.93 -10.31
CA GLU A 112 -10.71 20.10 -11.18
C GLU A 112 -9.40 20.90 -11.22
N GLN A 113 -8.70 20.98 -10.08
CA GLN A 113 -7.37 21.59 -10.05
C GLN A 113 -6.36 20.77 -10.88
N LEU A 114 -6.37 19.43 -10.78
CA LEU A 114 -5.55 18.55 -11.62
C LEU A 114 -5.89 18.72 -13.10
N ASN A 115 -7.18 18.82 -13.46
CA ASN A 115 -7.62 19.05 -14.84
C ASN A 115 -7.00 20.31 -15.44
N ARG A 116 -6.86 21.40 -14.64
CA ARG A 116 -6.21 22.64 -15.12
C ARG A 116 -4.75 22.43 -15.50
N HIS A 117 -4.02 21.57 -14.75
CA HIS A 117 -2.62 21.26 -15.05
C HIS A 117 -2.51 20.33 -16.26
N THR A 118 -3.27 19.25 -16.29
CA THR A 118 -3.20 18.25 -17.35
C THR A 118 -3.72 18.81 -18.70
N SER A 119 -4.78 19.63 -18.69
CA SER A 119 -5.28 20.27 -19.90
C SER A 119 -4.26 21.24 -20.51
N LYS A 120 -3.49 21.94 -19.67
CA LYS A 120 -2.44 22.86 -20.15
C LYS A 120 -1.26 22.11 -20.78
N GLN A 121 -0.94 20.91 -20.27
CA GLN A 121 0.24 20.17 -20.71
C GLN A 121 -0.08 19.14 -21.78
N PHE A 122 -1.17 18.39 -21.64
CA PHE A 122 -1.50 17.24 -22.47
C PHE A 122 -2.71 17.50 -23.38
N ASP A 123 -3.32 18.69 -23.29
CA ASP A 123 -4.58 19.05 -23.99
C ASP A 123 -5.74 18.08 -23.66
N LYS A 124 -5.70 17.47 -22.47
CA LYS A 124 -6.66 16.47 -21.96
C LYS A 124 -6.92 16.70 -20.48
N ASN A 125 -8.10 16.29 -20.01
CA ASN A 125 -8.38 16.27 -18.57
C ASN A 125 -7.53 15.21 -17.83
N PHE A 126 -7.56 15.23 -16.50
CA PHE A 126 -6.76 14.32 -15.69
C PHE A 126 -7.09 12.85 -15.97
N ARG A 127 -8.38 12.50 -16.07
CA ARG A 127 -8.82 11.13 -16.32
C ARG A 127 -8.29 10.59 -17.64
N GLU A 128 -8.44 11.35 -18.70
CA GLU A 128 -7.97 11.00 -20.04
C GLU A 128 -6.45 10.90 -20.10
N SER A 129 -5.73 11.87 -19.52
CA SER A 129 -4.26 11.86 -19.47
C SER A 129 -3.72 10.68 -18.69
N PHE A 130 -4.36 10.35 -17.57
CA PHE A 130 -4.00 9.22 -16.72
C PHE A 130 -4.26 7.88 -17.43
N ALA A 131 -5.45 7.73 -18.03
CA ALA A 131 -5.83 6.56 -18.81
C ALA A 131 -4.85 6.28 -19.95
N ASP A 132 -4.52 7.31 -20.73
CA ASP A 132 -3.56 7.20 -21.83
C ASP A 132 -2.16 6.81 -21.37
N PHE A 133 -1.67 7.44 -20.29
CA PHE A 133 -0.33 7.17 -19.76
C PHE A 133 -0.15 5.71 -19.31
N PHE A 134 -1.17 5.14 -18.69
CA PHE A 134 -1.13 3.76 -18.20
C PHE A 134 -1.75 2.73 -19.16
N GLY A 135 -2.37 3.16 -20.27
CA GLY A 135 -3.06 2.29 -21.22
C GLY A 135 -4.32 1.65 -20.61
N MET A 136 -5.06 2.39 -19.78
CA MET A 136 -6.28 1.92 -19.12
C MET A 136 -7.53 2.35 -19.90
N GLU A 137 -8.51 1.46 -20.00
CA GLU A 137 -9.82 1.79 -20.60
C GLU A 137 -10.74 2.48 -19.57
N ASP A 138 -10.64 2.11 -18.31
CA ASP A 138 -11.40 2.70 -17.20
C ASP A 138 -10.48 3.01 -16.00
N VAL A 139 -10.63 4.21 -15.47
CA VAL A 139 -9.86 4.72 -14.32
C VAL A 139 -10.73 4.91 -13.07
N THR A 140 -11.97 4.45 -13.08
CA THR A 140 -12.93 4.68 -11.99
C THR A 140 -12.42 4.12 -10.66
N ASP A 141 -11.93 2.88 -10.64
CA ASP A 141 -11.41 2.25 -9.43
C ASP A 141 -10.15 2.96 -8.91
N VAL A 142 -9.31 3.45 -9.83
CA VAL A 142 -8.10 4.20 -9.46
C VAL A 142 -8.46 5.55 -8.86
N LEU A 143 -9.47 6.24 -9.37
CA LEU A 143 -9.95 7.51 -8.80
C LEU A 143 -10.55 7.31 -7.41
N VAL A 144 -11.26 6.21 -7.17
CA VAL A 144 -11.72 5.84 -5.83
C VAL A 144 -10.51 5.61 -4.91
N ALA A 145 -9.49 4.90 -5.37
CA ALA A 145 -8.28 4.68 -4.60
C ALA A 145 -7.52 5.99 -4.28
N ILE A 146 -7.46 6.93 -5.24
CA ILE A 146 -6.88 8.27 -5.02
C ILE A 146 -7.68 9.01 -3.93
N ALA A 147 -9.01 9.00 -4.02
CA ALA A 147 -9.86 9.65 -3.02
C ALA A 147 -9.66 9.05 -1.63
N ASP A 148 -9.61 7.73 -1.52
CA ASP A 148 -9.40 7.01 -0.25
C ASP A 148 -8.01 7.30 0.33
N ASN A 149 -6.96 7.32 -0.50
CA ASN A 149 -5.60 7.65 -0.07
C ASN A 149 -5.50 9.10 0.39
N LEU A 150 -6.15 10.03 -0.31
CA LEU A 150 -6.19 11.43 0.05
C LEU A 150 -6.92 11.62 1.40
N ASN A 151 -8.10 11.03 1.56
CA ASN A 151 -8.91 11.12 2.78
C ASN A 151 -8.24 10.46 4.00
N SER A 152 -7.53 9.36 3.80
CA SER A 152 -6.79 8.67 4.87
C SER A 152 -5.44 9.28 5.18
N GLY A 153 -4.96 10.23 4.36
CA GLY A 153 -3.62 10.80 4.48
C GLY A 153 -2.51 9.81 4.09
N ASN A 154 -2.85 8.78 3.31
CA ASN A 154 -1.87 7.81 2.81
C ASN A 154 -1.13 8.39 1.59
N ILE A 155 -0.26 9.35 1.86
CA ILE A 155 0.54 10.08 0.88
C ILE A 155 1.98 9.64 0.99
N LYS A 156 2.63 9.41 -0.14
CA LYS A 156 4.06 9.10 -0.24
C LYS A 156 4.83 10.36 -0.59
N PHE A 157 6.03 10.47 -0.05
CA PHE A 157 6.86 11.66 -0.20
C PHE A 157 8.16 11.30 -0.92
N VAL A 158 8.56 12.15 -1.85
CA VAL A 158 9.83 12.03 -2.57
C VAL A 158 10.62 13.32 -2.40
N VAL A 159 11.79 13.22 -1.79
CA VAL A 159 12.75 14.31 -1.70
C VAL A 159 13.81 14.09 -2.78
N LEU A 160 13.86 14.96 -3.79
CA LEU A 160 14.77 14.83 -4.90
C LEU A 160 15.85 15.94 -4.87
N MET A 161 17.13 15.55 -4.91
CA MET A 161 18.26 16.47 -4.81
C MET A 161 19.39 16.07 -5.75
N ASP A 162 20.20 17.04 -6.17
CA ASP A 162 21.46 16.81 -6.90
C ASP A 162 22.55 16.14 -6.05
N LYS A 163 22.44 16.25 -4.72
CA LYS A 163 23.29 15.58 -3.73
C LYS A 163 22.58 15.48 -2.38
N LEU A 164 22.61 14.28 -1.78
CA LEU A 164 22.02 14.02 -0.47
C LEU A 164 23.08 14.09 0.65
N HIS A 165 22.72 14.71 1.76
CA HIS A 165 23.50 14.65 2.99
C HIS A 165 23.28 13.32 3.72
N ASN A 166 24.32 12.78 4.34
CA ASN A 166 24.19 11.57 5.18
C ASN A 166 23.14 11.75 6.29
N ARG A 167 23.11 12.92 6.95
CA ARG A 167 22.10 13.20 7.98
C ARG A 167 20.67 13.19 7.46
N LEU A 168 20.44 13.58 6.19
CA LEU A 168 19.13 13.50 5.58
C LEU A 168 18.76 12.05 5.27
N LYS A 169 19.72 11.25 4.78
CA LYS A 169 19.53 9.80 4.58
C LYS A 169 19.19 9.11 5.91
N ASP A 170 19.92 9.41 6.98
CA ASP A 170 19.67 8.87 8.32
C ASP A 170 18.28 9.26 8.84
N LEU A 171 17.86 10.51 8.61
CA LEU A 171 16.53 11.00 9.00
C LEU A 171 15.42 10.25 8.26
N ILE A 172 15.56 10.04 6.95
CA ILE A 172 14.58 9.33 6.13
C ILE A 172 14.49 7.86 6.56
N VAL A 173 15.63 7.21 6.80
CA VAL A 173 15.67 5.86 7.37
C VAL A 173 14.92 5.81 8.70
N TYR A 174 15.19 6.75 9.60
CA TYR A 174 14.56 6.82 10.91
C TYR A 174 13.03 7.00 10.79
N ILE A 175 12.57 7.93 9.94
CA ILE A 175 11.13 8.16 9.73
C ILE A 175 10.48 6.90 9.14
N ASN A 176 11.04 6.31 8.10
CA ASN A 176 10.47 5.11 7.46
C ASN A 176 10.41 3.90 8.40
N GLN A 177 11.33 3.80 9.37
CA GLN A 177 11.30 2.72 10.37
C GLN A 177 10.28 2.95 11.48
N ASN A 178 10.02 4.21 11.85
CA ASN A 178 9.30 4.57 13.07
C ASN A 178 7.99 5.32 12.83
N SER A 179 7.58 5.53 11.57
CA SER A 179 6.33 6.19 11.23
C SER A 179 5.55 5.45 10.15
N HIS A 180 4.31 5.90 9.91
CA HIS A 180 3.46 5.40 8.82
C HIS A 180 3.74 6.10 7.49
N PHE A 181 4.65 7.07 7.45
CA PHE A 181 4.98 7.79 6.23
C PHE A 181 5.94 7.01 5.34
N ASP A 182 5.73 7.10 4.04
CA ASP A 182 6.62 6.61 3.01
C ASP A 182 7.41 7.78 2.45
N ILE A 183 8.65 7.94 2.91
CA ILE A 183 9.55 8.98 2.41
C ILE A 183 10.70 8.35 1.64
N TYR A 184 10.86 8.75 0.39
CA TYR A 184 11.95 8.34 -0.48
C TYR A 184 12.88 9.53 -0.72
N ALA A 185 14.17 9.31 -0.74
CA ALA A 185 15.12 10.31 -1.21
C ALA A 185 15.73 9.85 -2.53
N VAL A 186 15.79 10.74 -3.49
CA VAL A 186 16.40 10.50 -4.79
C VAL A 186 17.57 11.47 -4.98
N GLU A 187 18.77 10.93 -5.14
CA GLU A 187 19.93 11.70 -5.55
C GLU A 187 20.11 11.57 -7.05
N VAL A 188 20.11 12.69 -7.78
CA VAL A 188 20.29 12.71 -9.23
C VAL A 188 21.69 13.19 -9.60
N GLU A 189 22.43 12.35 -10.32
CA GLU A 189 23.71 12.76 -10.90
C GLU A 189 23.47 13.12 -12.37
N TYR A 190 23.91 14.32 -12.77
CA TYR A 190 23.75 14.84 -14.12
C TYR A 190 25.07 14.87 -14.88
N TYR A 191 25.07 14.36 -16.10
CA TYR A 191 26.21 14.37 -17.02
C TYR A 191 25.74 14.78 -18.41
N LYS A 192 26.63 15.35 -19.20
CA LYS A 192 26.34 15.76 -20.57
C LYS A 192 27.39 15.21 -21.51
N TYR A 193 26.95 14.69 -22.66
CA TYR A 193 27.81 14.21 -23.73
C TYR A 193 27.17 14.57 -25.07
N ASP A 194 27.80 15.46 -25.82
CA ASP A 194 27.27 16.04 -27.05
C ASP A 194 25.84 16.59 -26.80
N ASP A 195 24.86 16.08 -27.53
CA ASP A 195 23.44 16.43 -27.38
C ASP A 195 22.69 15.53 -26.38
N PHE A 196 23.38 14.60 -25.73
CA PHE A 196 22.77 13.69 -24.77
C PHE A 196 22.93 14.21 -23.34
N GLU A 197 21.82 14.16 -22.61
CA GLU A 197 21.79 14.33 -21.17
C GLU A 197 21.69 12.96 -20.49
N ILE A 198 22.55 12.69 -19.54
CA ILE A 198 22.61 11.43 -18.81
C ILE A 198 22.29 11.72 -17.34
N ILE A 199 21.17 11.22 -16.91
CA ILE A 199 20.75 11.29 -15.50
C ILE A 199 20.89 9.91 -14.87
N ILE A 200 21.54 9.87 -13.70
CA ILE A 200 21.66 8.65 -12.89
C ILE A 200 20.93 8.92 -11.57
N PRO A 201 19.70 8.46 -11.44
CA PRO A 201 18.98 8.53 -10.18
C PRO A 201 19.51 7.44 -9.22
N LYS A 202 19.51 7.73 -7.92
CA LYS A 202 19.83 6.79 -6.84
C LYS A 202 18.78 6.93 -5.78
N LEU A 203 18.07 5.86 -5.52
CA LEU A 203 17.01 5.80 -4.53
C LEU A 203 17.55 5.42 -3.15
N TYR A 204 17.09 6.14 -2.12
CA TYR A 204 17.39 5.87 -0.72
C TYR A 204 16.09 5.81 0.08
N GLY A 205 16.06 5.00 1.13
CA GLY A 205 14.88 4.79 1.96
C GLY A 205 14.01 3.61 1.52
N ALA A 206 14.16 3.13 0.28
CA ALA A 206 13.48 1.94 -0.21
C ALA A 206 14.01 0.63 0.41
N GLU A 207 15.32 0.57 0.71
CA GLU A 207 15.97 -0.61 1.31
C GLU A 207 15.39 -0.93 2.69
N VAL A 208 15.15 0.10 3.49
CA VAL A 208 14.51 -0.05 4.80
C VAL A 208 13.11 -0.62 4.66
N LYS A 209 12.39 -0.26 3.61
CA LYS A 209 11.08 -0.81 3.30
C LYS A 209 11.14 -2.19 2.68
N LYS A 210 12.13 -2.51 1.85
CA LYS A 210 12.37 -3.89 1.40
C LYS A 210 12.68 -4.83 2.57
N GLU A 211 13.45 -4.41 3.56
CA GLU A 211 13.65 -5.18 4.80
C GLU A 211 12.39 -5.26 5.65
N VAL A 212 11.60 -4.20 5.72
CA VAL A 212 10.30 -4.18 6.40
C VAL A 212 9.23 -4.88 5.56
N ILE A 213 9.27 -4.78 4.22
CA ILE A 213 8.36 -5.47 3.30
C ILE A 213 8.75 -6.95 3.15
N SER A 214 10.01 -7.34 3.18
CA SER A 214 10.41 -8.76 3.27
C SER A 214 10.04 -9.38 4.63
N LYS A 215 9.81 -8.54 5.65
CA LYS A 215 9.13 -8.88 6.91
C LYS A 215 7.61 -8.60 6.87
N LYS A 216 7.10 -7.90 5.85
CA LYS A 216 5.70 -7.49 5.66
C LYS A 216 5.24 -7.87 4.25
N SER A 217 5.14 -9.16 3.94
CA SER A 217 4.51 -9.57 2.69
C SER A 217 3.00 -9.36 2.74
N SER A 218 2.51 -8.59 1.78
CA SER A 218 1.16 -8.48 1.24
C SER A 218 0.05 -7.82 2.07
N GLY A 219 -0.41 -6.68 1.59
CA GLY A 219 -1.79 -6.21 1.67
C GLY A 219 -2.19 -5.45 2.94
N ASN A 220 -2.56 -4.18 2.79
CA ASN A 220 -3.03 -3.27 3.84
C ASN A 220 -2.17 -3.25 5.11
N SER A 221 -1.46 -2.18 5.30
CA SER A 221 -0.44 -1.94 6.33
C SER A 221 -0.92 -2.07 7.78
N TYR A 222 -1.22 -3.30 8.20
CA TYR A 222 -1.22 -3.66 9.60
C TYR A 222 0.16 -4.23 9.93
N SER A 223 0.88 -3.64 10.89
CA SER A 223 2.05 -4.28 11.47
C SER A 223 1.59 -5.49 12.26
N TYR A 224 1.95 -6.68 11.77
CA TYR A 224 1.72 -7.94 12.46
C TYR A 224 3.06 -8.47 12.95
N TYR A 225 3.14 -8.80 14.25
CA TYR A 225 4.27 -9.51 14.82
C TYR A 225 3.93 -10.98 14.93
N ASN A 226 4.90 -11.85 14.70
CA ASN A 226 4.73 -13.27 14.98
C ASN A 226 4.34 -13.45 16.46
N ALA A 227 3.30 -14.23 16.68
CA ALA A 227 2.82 -14.63 17.99
C ALA A 227 2.78 -16.15 18.06
N ASP A 228 2.49 -16.70 19.22
CA ASP A 228 2.20 -18.11 19.39
C ASP A 228 0.72 -18.34 19.72
N LYS A 229 0.31 -19.61 19.67
CA LYS A 229 -1.07 -20.03 20.00
C LYS A 229 -1.46 -19.60 21.41
N GLN A 230 -0.55 -19.68 22.36
CA GLN A 230 -0.86 -19.35 23.75
C GLN A 230 -1.16 -17.86 23.93
N ALA A 231 -0.39 -16.99 23.27
CA ALA A 231 -0.64 -15.55 23.28
C ALA A 231 -2.01 -15.19 22.68
N PHE A 232 -2.43 -15.90 21.62
CA PHE A 232 -3.77 -15.73 21.04
C PHE A 232 -4.87 -16.16 22.02
N LEU A 233 -4.72 -17.33 22.66
CA LEU A 233 -5.68 -17.86 23.65
C LEU A 233 -5.80 -16.96 24.89
N ASP A 234 -4.68 -16.40 25.34
CA ASP A 234 -4.68 -15.48 26.49
C ASP A 234 -5.32 -14.13 26.16
N ASP A 235 -5.28 -13.72 24.88
CA ASP A 235 -5.92 -12.48 24.42
C ASP A 235 -7.44 -12.61 24.33
N ILE A 236 -7.99 -13.77 23.96
CA ILE A 236 -9.44 -14.02 23.94
C ILE A 236 -10.05 -13.71 25.33
N LYS A 237 -9.37 -14.11 26.39
CA LYS A 237 -9.84 -13.90 27.78
C LYS A 237 -9.95 -12.42 28.18
N LYS A 238 -9.30 -11.51 27.42
CA LYS A 238 -9.36 -10.07 27.65
C LYS A 238 -10.57 -9.39 26.97
N HIS A 239 -11.27 -10.15 26.15
CA HIS A 239 -12.41 -9.67 25.35
C HIS A 239 -13.75 -10.27 25.78
N ASP A 240 -13.84 -10.78 27.02
CA ASP A 240 -15.03 -11.39 27.60
C ASP A 240 -16.26 -10.45 27.64
N GLU A 241 -16.03 -9.13 27.76
CA GLU A 241 -17.11 -8.12 27.68
C GLU A 241 -17.72 -8.00 26.27
N LEU A 242 -16.99 -8.41 25.23
CA LEU A 242 -17.38 -8.27 23.81
C LEU A 242 -17.91 -9.58 23.23
N LEU A 243 -17.71 -10.72 23.89
CA LEU A 243 -18.00 -12.05 23.37
C LEU A 243 -18.96 -12.78 24.32
N SER A 244 -19.97 -13.44 23.75
CA SER A 244 -20.82 -14.38 24.53
C SER A 244 -20.02 -15.64 24.85
N GLU A 245 -20.45 -16.42 25.83
CA GLU A 245 -19.86 -17.74 26.14
C GLU A 245 -19.87 -18.66 24.91
N THR A 246 -20.95 -18.62 24.12
CA THR A 246 -21.05 -19.34 22.84
C THR A 246 -20.01 -18.87 21.85
N ALA A 247 -19.78 -17.55 21.73
CA ALA A 247 -18.78 -17.00 20.84
C ALA A 247 -17.34 -17.39 21.26
N ILE A 248 -17.05 -17.35 22.55
CA ILE A 248 -15.76 -17.77 23.09
C ILE A 248 -15.51 -19.26 22.80
N SER A 249 -16.49 -20.14 23.06
CA SER A 249 -16.41 -21.56 22.73
C SER A 249 -16.18 -21.77 21.23
N ALA A 250 -16.90 -21.02 20.39
CA ALA A 250 -16.78 -21.09 18.93
C ALA A 250 -15.36 -20.71 18.44
N ILE A 251 -14.71 -19.71 19.03
CA ILE A 251 -13.33 -19.34 18.67
C ILE A 251 -12.37 -20.52 18.93
N PHE A 252 -12.51 -21.24 20.06
CA PHE A 252 -11.70 -22.42 20.32
C PHE A 252 -11.98 -23.56 19.34
N ASP A 253 -13.26 -23.77 18.97
CA ASP A 253 -13.66 -24.77 17.98
C ASP A 253 -13.07 -24.43 16.60
N ILE A 254 -13.10 -23.16 16.18
CA ILE A 254 -12.55 -22.69 14.91
C ILE A 254 -11.03 -22.88 14.87
N LEU A 255 -10.31 -22.62 15.95
CA LEU A 255 -8.87 -22.91 16.02
C LEU A 255 -8.60 -24.40 15.81
N THR A 256 -9.41 -25.27 16.42
CA THR A 256 -9.28 -26.72 16.22
C THR A 256 -9.59 -27.11 14.77
N ILE A 257 -10.54 -26.43 14.15
CA ILE A 257 -10.88 -26.60 12.71
C ILE A 257 -9.70 -26.11 11.85
N PHE A 258 -9.06 -24.99 12.19
CA PHE A 258 -7.90 -24.48 11.48
C PHE A 258 -6.71 -25.43 11.54
N GLU A 259 -6.50 -26.11 12.66
CA GLU A 259 -5.48 -27.17 12.78
C GLU A 259 -5.79 -28.32 11.81
N LYS A 260 -7.03 -28.81 11.78
CA LYS A 260 -7.46 -29.85 10.83
C LYS A 260 -7.31 -29.43 9.37
N ILE A 261 -7.64 -28.17 9.03
CA ILE A 261 -7.48 -27.60 7.68
C ILE A 261 -6.00 -27.57 7.31
N SER A 262 -5.14 -27.11 8.24
CA SER A 262 -3.70 -27.06 8.06
C SER A 262 -3.12 -28.44 7.72
N GLU A 263 -3.50 -29.45 8.47
CA GLU A 263 -3.07 -30.84 8.24
C GLU A 263 -3.65 -31.42 6.94
N ARG A 264 -4.96 -31.22 6.69
CA ARG A 264 -5.67 -31.84 5.55
C ARG A 264 -5.21 -31.29 4.20
N TYR A 265 -4.99 -30.00 4.10
CA TYR A 265 -4.70 -29.30 2.85
C TYR A 265 -3.24 -28.83 2.75
N ASN A 266 -2.35 -29.32 3.61
CA ASN A 266 -0.94 -28.90 3.65
C ASN A 266 -0.79 -27.36 3.66
N ALA A 267 -1.69 -26.70 4.42
CA ALA A 267 -1.72 -25.28 4.59
C ALA A 267 -0.92 -24.87 5.85
N LYS A 268 -0.51 -23.61 5.94
CA LYS A 268 0.22 -23.11 7.11
C LYS A 268 -0.73 -22.39 8.06
N LEU A 269 -0.76 -22.82 9.33
CA LEU A 269 -1.40 -22.07 10.41
C LEU A 269 -0.36 -21.23 11.14
N GLU A 270 -0.53 -19.93 11.13
CA GLU A 270 0.39 -18.97 11.75
C GLU A 270 -0.38 -18.01 12.66
N TYR A 271 0.25 -17.57 13.75
CA TYR A 271 -0.33 -16.65 14.71
C TYR A 271 0.40 -15.31 14.66
N PHE A 272 -0.37 -14.23 14.76
CA PHE A 272 0.15 -12.86 14.69
C PHE A 272 -0.53 -11.96 15.71
N LYS A 273 0.18 -10.92 16.13
CA LYS A 273 -0.37 -9.79 16.89
C LYS A 273 -0.48 -8.58 15.98
N SER A 274 -1.69 -8.00 15.91
CA SER A 274 -1.89 -6.71 15.23
C SER A 274 -1.52 -5.56 16.16
N GLU A 275 -0.53 -4.77 15.77
CA GLU A 275 -0.07 -3.62 16.55
C GLU A 275 -1.16 -2.54 16.68
N ARG A 276 -1.84 -2.24 15.57
CA ARG A 276 -2.82 -1.16 15.50
C ARG A 276 -4.15 -1.48 16.18
N ALA A 277 -4.60 -2.71 16.09
CA ALA A 277 -5.88 -3.15 16.63
C ALA A 277 -5.78 -3.76 18.03
N ASN A 278 -4.57 -3.87 18.58
CA ASN A 278 -4.26 -4.52 19.86
C ASN A 278 -5.00 -5.87 20.06
N ARG A 279 -5.02 -6.69 19.01
CA ARG A 279 -5.66 -8.01 18.97
C ARG A 279 -4.77 -9.02 18.27
N PHE A 280 -4.99 -10.28 18.52
CA PHE A 280 -4.30 -11.40 17.88
C PHE A 280 -5.13 -11.97 16.74
N LEU A 281 -4.48 -12.65 15.83
CA LEU A 281 -5.14 -13.40 14.76
C LEU A 281 -4.43 -14.72 14.49
N ALA A 282 -5.22 -15.73 14.15
CA ALA A 282 -4.78 -17.00 13.60
C ALA A 282 -5.05 -16.99 12.09
N ASN A 283 -4.04 -17.31 11.28
CA ASN A 283 -4.06 -17.24 9.83
C ASN A 283 -3.81 -18.60 9.20
N ILE A 284 -4.68 -19.00 8.27
CA ILE A 284 -4.39 -20.08 7.33
C ILE A 284 -3.86 -19.47 6.03
N LYS A 285 -2.69 -19.94 5.60
CA LYS A 285 -2.09 -19.62 4.31
C LYS A 285 -1.92 -20.90 3.49
N ASP A 286 -2.08 -20.78 2.17
CA ASP A 286 -1.82 -21.89 1.27
C ASP A 286 -0.32 -22.19 1.10
N ILE A 287 0.01 -23.15 0.25
CA ILE A 287 1.39 -23.57 -0.03
C ILE A 287 2.22 -22.43 -0.65
N ASP A 288 1.60 -21.51 -1.39
CA ASP A 288 2.23 -20.35 -2.01
C ASP A 288 2.29 -19.13 -1.07
N ASN A 289 2.01 -19.36 0.22
CA ASN A 289 2.02 -18.35 1.28
C ASN A 289 0.96 -17.23 1.08
N LYS A 290 -0.10 -17.51 0.29
CA LYS A 290 -1.25 -16.61 0.13
C LYS A 290 -2.19 -16.78 1.31
N TRP A 291 -2.65 -15.67 1.87
CA TRP A 291 -3.66 -15.67 2.94
C TRP A 291 -5.01 -16.20 2.42
N ILE A 292 -5.62 -17.11 3.16
CA ILE A 292 -6.90 -17.75 2.80
C ILE A 292 -8.01 -17.43 3.79
N ILE A 293 -7.79 -17.65 5.08
CA ILE A 293 -8.77 -17.39 6.13
C ILE A 293 -8.08 -17.00 7.43
N SER A 294 -8.66 -16.07 8.15
CA SER A 294 -8.16 -15.61 9.46
C SER A 294 -9.27 -15.58 10.48
N GLU A 295 -8.91 -15.87 11.72
CA GLU A 295 -9.72 -15.68 12.91
C GLU A 295 -9.01 -14.69 13.84
N TYR A 296 -9.77 -13.74 14.37
CA TYR A 296 -9.27 -12.75 15.32
C TYR A 296 -9.71 -13.10 16.75
N SER A 297 -8.86 -12.84 17.73
CA SER A 297 -9.15 -13.01 19.17
C SER A 297 -10.38 -12.20 19.63
N THR A 298 -10.80 -11.22 18.83
CA THR A 298 -12.02 -10.41 19.04
C THR A 298 -13.28 -10.99 18.38
N GLY A 299 -13.23 -12.24 17.86
CA GLY A 299 -14.39 -12.93 17.29
C GLY A 299 -14.77 -12.50 15.88
N GLU A 300 -13.82 -12.10 15.05
CA GLU A 300 -14.03 -11.79 13.65
C GLU A 300 -13.33 -12.85 12.79
N ILE A 301 -14.06 -13.44 11.84
CA ILE A 301 -13.52 -14.40 10.88
C ILE A 301 -13.58 -13.78 9.50
N TRP A 302 -12.46 -13.77 8.77
CA TRP A 302 -12.35 -13.20 7.44
C TRP A 302 -11.75 -14.23 6.48
N ALA A 303 -12.33 -14.38 5.29
CA ALA A 303 -11.76 -15.20 4.22
C ALA A 303 -11.38 -14.35 3.01
N ALA A 304 -10.33 -14.79 2.31
CA ALA A 304 -9.79 -14.12 1.14
C ALA A 304 -10.78 -14.08 -0.03
N ARG A 305 -10.49 -13.22 -1.00
CA ARG A 305 -11.26 -13.13 -2.25
C ARG A 305 -11.21 -14.46 -3.02
N GLN A 306 -12.35 -14.83 -3.58
CA GLN A 306 -12.61 -16.12 -4.23
C GLN A 306 -12.62 -16.04 -5.78
N ASP A 307 -12.19 -14.91 -6.36
CA ASP A 307 -12.28 -14.60 -7.81
C ASP A 307 -11.02 -14.94 -8.62
N SER A 308 -9.96 -15.48 -7.99
CA SER A 308 -8.78 -15.92 -8.73
C SER A 308 -9.02 -17.25 -9.46
N GLU A 309 -8.51 -17.39 -10.69
CA GLU A 309 -8.60 -18.63 -11.48
C GLU A 309 -7.70 -19.76 -10.94
N GLU A 310 -6.68 -19.43 -10.14
CA GLU A 310 -5.81 -20.39 -9.45
C GLU A 310 -6.37 -20.72 -8.07
N TYR A 311 -6.88 -21.93 -7.90
CA TYR A 311 -7.45 -22.40 -6.63
C TYR A 311 -6.54 -23.39 -5.94
N SER A 312 -6.08 -23.04 -4.71
CA SER A 312 -5.60 -24.04 -3.78
C SER A 312 -6.78 -24.84 -3.19
N GLU A 313 -6.53 -26.07 -2.74
CA GLU A 313 -7.58 -26.90 -2.11
C GLU A 313 -8.20 -26.23 -0.87
N VAL A 314 -7.41 -25.47 -0.12
CA VAL A 314 -7.90 -24.73 1.04
C VAL A 314 -8.79 -23.55 0.62
N MET A 315 -8.53 -22.92 -0.53
CA MET A 315 -9.41 -21.90 -1.08
C MET A 315 -10.74 -22.52 -1.57
N ALA A 316 -10.70 -23.69 -2.20
CA ALA A 316 -11.89 -24.44 -2.58
C ALA A 316 -12.75 -24.80 -1.36
N TYR A 317 -12.12 -25.14 -0.24
CA TYR A 317 -12.80 -25.33 1.05
C TYR A 317 -13.56 -24.06 1.49
N THR A 318 -12.90 -22.91 1.55
CA THR A 318 -13.57 -21.65 1.96
C THR A 318 -14.70 -21.25 1.04
N ARG A 319 -14.62 -21.59 -0.26
CA ARG A 319 -15.71 -21.39 -1.23
C ARG A 319 -16.91 -22.32 -0.97
N ARG A 320 -16.68 -23.59 -0.63
CA ARG A 320 -17.78 -24.49 -0.24
C ARG A 320 -18.50 -23.99 1.00
N VAL A 321 -17.74 -23.54 2.01
CA VAL A 321 -18.29 -22.91 3.21
C VAL A 321 -19.16 -21.71 2.84
N LEU A 322 -18.67 -20.79 2.00
CA LEU A 322 -19.43 -19.61 1.56
C LEU A 322 -20.75 -20.02 0.89
N ASN A 323 -20.71 -20.96 -0.05
CA ASN A 323 -21.91 -21.43 -0.74
C ASN A 323 -22.95 -21.97 0.24
N ARG A 324 -22.53 -22.78 1.23
CA ARG A 324 -23.40 -23.29 2.30
C ARG A 324 -24.01 -22.18 3.14
N LEU A 325 -23.23 -21.17 3.51
CA LEU A 325 -23.72 -20.02 4.28
C LEU A 325 -24.80 -19.22 3.51
N ILE A 326 -24.65 -19.13 2.18
CA ILE A 326 -25.64 -18.50 1.31
C ILE A 326 -26.89 -19.37 1.18
N ASP A 327 -26.75 -20.65 0.90
CA ASP A 327 -27.87 -21.60 0.68
C ASP A 327 -28.72 -21.72 1.95
N GLU A 328 -28.11 -21.76 3.11
CA GLU A 328 -28.79 -21.83 4.41
C GLU A 328 -29.27 -20.46 4.92
N LYS A 329 -29.08 -19.39 4.15
CA LYS A 329 -29.50 -18.01 4.47
C LYS A 329 -28.95 -17.49 5.80
N LEU A 330 -27.75 -17.94 6.18
CA LEU A 330 -27.05 -17.47 7.37
C LEU A 330 -26.47 -16.08 7.17
N PHE A 331 -26.16 -15.70 5.92
CA PHE A 331 -25.89 -14.32 5.57
C PHE A 331 -27.21 -13.59 5.26
N SER A 332 -27.49 -12.53 6.01
CA SER A 332 -28.46 -11.55 5.54
C SER A 332 -27.82 -10.82 4.34
N LYS A 333 -28.49 -10.92 3.16
CA LYS A 333 -28.08 -10.19 1.95
C LYS A 333 -28.12 -8.68 2.21
N THR A 334 -27.08 -8.11 2.71
CA THR A 334 -26.74 -6.74 2.38
C THR A 334 -25.79 -6.80 1.21
N GLU A 335 -26.18 -6.25 0.05
CA GLU A 335 -25.45 -6.27 -1.22
C GLU A 335 -24.01 -5.77 -1.12
N LYS A 336 -23.62 -5.12 -0.03
CA LYS A 336 -22.27 -4.65 0.25
C LYS A 336 -21.26 -5.75 0.65
N ASN A 337 -21.72 -6.89 1.16
CA ASN A 337 -20.83 -7.97 1.65
C ASN A 337 -20.66 -9.12 0.64
N LEU A 338 -21.38 -9.11 -0.47
CA LEU A 338 -21.35 -10.14 -1.51
C LEU A 338 -20.79 -9.66 -2.86
N SER A 339 -20.44 -8.38 -3.00
CA SER A 339 -19.93 -7.85 -4.28
C SER A 339 -18.48 -8.23 -4.57
N ALA A 340 -17.81 -8.88 -3.64
CA ALA A 340 -16.47 -9.38 -3.86
C ALA A 340 -16.32 -10.65 -3.04
N THR A 341 -16.09 -11.71 -3.60
CA THR A 341 -15.23 -12.86 -3.34
C THR A 341 -14.61 -12.99 -1.94
N GLN A 342 -14.71 -11.98 -1.09
CA GLN A 342 -14.30 -11.98 0.32
C GLN A 342 -15.54 -12.03 1.22
N TRP A 343 -15.54 -12.91 2.24
CA TRP A 343 -16.60 -13.00 3.21
C TRP A 343 -16.09 -12.89 4.65
N ALA A 344 -16.97 -12.47 5.54
CA ALA A 344 -16.66 -12.33 6.96
C ALA A 344 -17.84 -12.72 7.84
N VAL A 345 -17.54 -13.33 8.99
CA VAL A 345 -18.49 -13.67 10.05
C VAL A 345 -18.09 -12.96 11.34
N MET A 346 -19.05 -12.33 12.00
CA MET A 346 -18.84 -11.58 13.23
C MET A 346 -19.47 -12.31 14.41
N LEU A 347 -18.66 -12.72 15.37
CA LEU A 347 -19.12 -13.31 16.63
C LEU A 347 -19.16 -12.28 17.77
N ASN A 348 -18.74 -11.05 17.49
CA ASN A 348 -18.55 -9.97 18.46
C ASN A 348 -19.82 -9.13 18.63
N ASN A 349 -20.29 -8.97 19.86
CA ASN A 349 -21.50 -8.25 20.23
C ASN A 349 -21.46 -6.74 19.87
N SER A 350 -20.30 -6.17 19.61
CA SER A 350 -20.16 -4.77 19.20
C SER A 350 -20.42 -4.52 17.72
N LYS A 351 -20.60 -5.59 16.90
CA LYS A 351 -20.77 -5.49 15.45
C LYS A 351 -22.23 -5.56 15.03
N LYS A 352 -22.59 -4.77 14.03
CA LYS A 352 -23.97 -4.58 13.57
C LYS A 352 -24.59 -5.86 12.96
N ASP A 353 -23.79 -6.71 12.34
CA ASP A 353 -24.22 -7.92 11.64
C ASP A 353 -23.66 -9.18 12.31
N MET A 354 -23.67 -9.22 13.65
CA MET A 354 -23.16 -10.36 14.40
C MET A 354 -24.06 -11.59 14.25
N PHE A 355 -23.44 -12.76 14.30
CA PHE A 355 -24.16 -14.02 14.38
C PHE A 355 -24.72 -14.24 15.78
N MET A 356 -26.01 -14.62 15.83
CA MET A 356 -26.64 -15.08 17.07
C MET A 356 -26.18 -16.50 17.39
N ASP A 357 -26.29 -16.95 18.65
CA ASP A 357 -25.79 -18.25 19.14
C ASP A 357 -26.16 -19.45 18.25
N LYS A 358 -27.40 -19.51 17.74
CA LYS A 358 -27.82 -20.56 16.82
C LYS A 358 -27.10 -20.52 15.46
N GLN A 359 -26.79 -19.31 14.98
CA GLN A 359 -26.07 -19.11 13.72
C GLN A 359 -24.58 -19.46 13.92
N ILE A 360 -24.00 -19.12 15.10
CA ILE A 360 -22.66 -19.48 15.49
C ILE A 360 -22.51 -20.99 15.50
N THR A 361 -23.41 -21.71 16.19
CA THR A 361 -23.39 -23.17 16.24
C THR A 361 -23.45 -23.77 14.85
N ARG A 362 -24.39 -23.30 14.02
CA ARG A 362 -24.54 -23.81 12.64
C ARG A 362 -23.32 -23.50 11.77
N PHE A 363 -22.70 -22.33 11.94
CA PHE A 363 -21.46 -21.98 11.25
C PHE A 363 -20.32 -22.96 11.56
N ILE A 364 -20.13 -23.31 12.83
CA ILE A 364 -19.12 -24.29 13.26
C ILE A 364 -19.39 -25.67 12.63
N GLU A 365 -20.64 -26.11 12.59
CA GLU A 365 -21.02 -27.37 11.94
C GLU A 365 -20.63 -27.34 10.44
N ILE A 366 -20.97 -26.25 9.71
CA ILE A 366 -20.65 -26.09 8.29
C ILE A 366 -19.12 -26.13 8.07
N LEU A 367 -18.36 -25.45 8.91
CA LEU A 367 -16.88 -25.46 8.82
C LEU A 367 -16.34 -26.89 8.94
N ASN A 368 -16.86 -27.71 9.87
CA ASN A 368 -16.45 -29.10 10.04
C ASN A 368 -16.93 -30.02 8.91
N GLU A 369 -18.19 -29.87 8.46
CA GLU A 369 -18.78 -30.71 7.41
C GLU A 369 -18.08 -30.52 6.05
N GLU A 370 -17.53 -29.33 5.78
CA GLU A 370 -16.86 -29.03 4.51
C GLU A 370 -15.37 -29.42 4.47
N ILE A 371 -14.80 -29.91 5.57
CA ILE A 371 -13.47 -30.55 5.59
C ILE A 371 -13.62 -31.96 5.00
N LYS A 372 -13.38 -32.10 3.70
CA LYS A 372 -13.51 -33.38 2.97
C LYS A 372 -12.18 -34.08 2.78
#